data_0207d3bb8fd592c457e9ba0f4d25a9c0
#
_entry.id   0207d3bb8fd592c457e9ba0f4d25a9c0
#
_cell.length_a   1.000
_cell.length_b   1.000
_cell.length_c   1.000
_cell.angle_alpha   90.00
_cell.angle_beta   90.00
_cell.angle_gamma   90.00
#
_symmetry.space_group_name_H-M   'P 1'
#
loop_
_entity.id
_entity.type
_entity.pdbx_description
1 polymer ?
#
loop_
_entity_poly.entity_id
_entity_poly.type
_entity_poly.pdbx_seq_one_letter_code
_entity_poly.pdbx_strand_id
1 'polypeptide(L)'
;MTPSQPMPKRRAEAYLPLRGIARHLKRTLRRLAQSRGGPYLIAWAHRITGILLALYVGFHIVTLSTLHHAERFSAQMRFYGFFLFVFLEWVLALPVIFHALNGGRLILYEVFGNRRDDTLIKWACALSAIYVLLLGLVMIIGSQAVSAAFFWLYTAAAAAGVTYIALCRIRRSGAGTAWKLQRITGAYLLLMVPAHLLFMHLNPSLGHDARVIIERLRNPLMKLVDLTLVLSVLYHGAYGIWAIGQDYLPPGSLRKAFGALVLGLVAWLSWIGMRLAIAI
;
A
#
# COMPACT_ATOMS: atom_id res chain seq x y z
N MET A 1 3.58 40.80 -52.77
CA MET A 1 4.20 39.60 -52.16
C MET A 1 4.96 40.05 -50.93
N THR A 2 4.33 39.91 -49.76
CA THR A 2 4.94 40.20 -48.43
C THR A 2 5.62 38.94 -47.91
N PRO A 3 6.86 39.00 -47.41
CA PRO A 3 7.55 37.82 -46.87
C PRO A 3 7.00 37.44 -45.51
N SER A 4 6.69 36.17 -45.35
CA SER A 4 6.22 35.55 -44.12
C SER A 4 7.30 35.63 -42.99
N GLN A 5 6.91 36.25 -41.89
CA GLN A 5 7.73 36.25 -40.66
C GLN A 5 7.88 34.87 -40.08
N PRO A 6 9.08 34.45 -39.61
CA PRO A 6 9.25 33.16 -38.93
C PRO A 6 8.66 33.21 -37.53
N MET A 7 7.90 32.16 -37.20
CA MET A 7 7.29 31.97 -35.88
C MET A 7 8.31 31.95 -34.73
N PRO A 8 7.99 32.54 -33.58
CA PRO A 8 8.94 32.66 -32.47
C PRO A 8 9.26 31.27 -31.85
N LYS A 9 10.55 30.99 -31.66
CA LYS A 9 11.17 29.78 -31.08
C LYS A 9 10.84 29.53 -29.58
N ARG A 10 9.85 30.20 -28.99
CA ARG A 10 9.54 30.14 -27.55
C ARG A 10 8.81 28.88 -27.04
N ARG A 11 8.36 27.96 -27.91
CA ARG A 11 7.67 26.72 -27.45
C ARG A 11 8.59 25.52 -27.22
N ALA A 12 9.87 25.57 -27.59
CA ALA A 12 10.79 24.47 -27.41
C ALA A 12 11.47 24.44 -26.03
N GLU A 13 11.48 25.56 -25.29
CA GLU A 13 12.24 25.70 -24.03
C GLU A 13 11.50 25.19 -22.78
N ALA A 14 10.17 25.05 -22.83
CA ALA A 14 9.40 24.59 -21.67
C ALA A 14 9.56 23.08 -21.33
N TYR A 15 10.06 22.27 -22.26
CA TYR A 15 10.28 20.82 -22.04
C TYR A 15 11.72 20.45 -21.61
N LEU A 16 12.65 21.40 -21.62
CA LEU A 16 14.05 21.18 -21.22
C LEU A 16 14.24 20.79 -19.74
N PRO A 17 13.54 21.38 -18.75
CA PRO A 17 13.79 21.08 -17.34
C PRO A 17 13.42 19.64 -16.97
N LEU A 18 12.29 19.10 -17.45
CA LEU A 18 11.85 17.73 -17.13
C LEU A 18 12.78 16.66 -17.71
N ARG A 19 13.27 16.84 -18.94
CA ARG A 19 14.27 15.95 -19.55
C ARG A 19 15.63 16.04 -18.84
N GLY A 20 15.97 17.20 -18.30
CA GLY A 20 17.18 17.41 -17.47
C GLY A 20 17.08 16.65 -16.16
N ILE A 21 15.96 16.80 -15.43
CA ILE A 21 15.68 16.11 -14.18
C ILE A 21 15.65 14.60 -14.37
N ALA A 22 14.95 14.10 -15.38
CA ALA A 22 14.88 12.66 -15.66
C ALA A 22 16.27 12.07 -15.99
N ARG A 23 17.12 12.78 -16.76
CA ARG A 23 18.48 12.35 -17.04
C ARG A 23 19.37 12.38 -15.80
N HIS A 24 19.23 13.40 -14.96
CA HIS A 24 19.97 13.50 -13.69
C HIS A 24 19.59 12.37 -12.76
N LEU A 25 18.29 12.13 -12.54
CA LEU A 25 17.77 11.05 -11.72
C LEU A 25 18.26 9.68 -12.23
N LYS A 26 18.15 9.42 -13.54
CA LYS A 26 18.66 8.20 -14.16
C LYS A 26 20.15 7.98 -13.93
N ARG A 27 20.98 9.04 -14.06
CA ARG A 27 22.41 8.97 -13.79
C ARG A 27 22.70 8.69 -12.31
N THR A 28 22.00 9.36 -11.40
CA THR A 28 22.15 9.17 -9.95
C THR A 28 21.77 7.76 -9.53
N LEU A 29 20.61 7.27 -9.98
CA LEU A 29 20.17 5.89 -9.72
C LEU A 29 21.14 4.85 -10.28
N ARG A 30 21.66 5.08 -11.51
CA ARG A 30 22.65 4.19 -12.10
C ARG A 30 23.97 4.18 -11.32
N ARG A 31 24.45 5.33 -10.86
CA ARG A 31 25.65 5.43 -10.00
C ARG A 31 25.44 4.72 -8.66
N LEU A 32 24.28 4.91 -8.01
CA LEU A 32 23.94 4.22 -6.75
C LEU A 32 23.83 2.70 -6.96
N ALA A 33 23.23 2.25 -8.05
CA ALA A 33 23.15 0.83 -8.39
C ALA A 33 24.54 0.23 -8.68
N GLN A 34 25.42 0.98 -9.34
CA GLN A 34 26.79 0.53 -9.62
C GLN A 34 27.68 0.51 -8.37
N SER A 35 27.48 1.47 -7.44
CA SER A 35 28.30 1.57 -6.22
C SER A 35 27.81 0.72 -5.06
N ARG A 36 26.49 0.49 -4.95
CA ARG A 36 25.86 -0.20 -3.80
C ARG A 36 25.02 -1.43 -4.17
N GLY A 37 24.83 -1.68 -5.47
CA GLY A 37 24.07 -2.81 -6.01
C GLY A 37 22.56 -2.58 -6.11
N GLY A 38 21.92 -3.39 -6.96
CA GLY A 38 20.47 -3.37 -7.17
C GLY A 38 19.65 -3.63 -5.89
N PRO A 39 20.02 -4.60 -5.05
CA PRO A 39 19.33 -4.86 -3.78
C PRO A 39 19.23 -3.66 -2.85
N TYR A 40 20.22 -2.78 -2.84
CA TYR A 40 20.19 -1.53 -2.07
C TYR A 40 19.07 -0.58 -2.54
N LEU A 41 18.93 -0.40 -3.85
CA LEU A 41 17.84 0.43 -4.40
C LEU A 41 16.47 -0.14 -4.09
N ILE A 42 16.32 -1.46 -4.18
CA ILE A 42 15.08 -2.15 -3.87
C ILE A 42 14.74 -2.03 -2.38
N ALA A 43 15.72 -2.11 -1.48
CA ALA A 43 15.51 -1.88 -0.06
C ALA A 43 15.03 -0.46 0.24
N TRP A 44 15.61 0.55 -0.43
CA TRP A 44 15.15 1.94 -0.33
C TRP A 44 13.74 2.13 -0.89
N ALA A 45 13.47 1.59 -2.07
CA ALA A 45 12.13 1.63 -2.67
C ALA A 45 11.08 1.00 -1.74
N HIS A 46 11.40 -0.11 -1.08
CA HIS A 46 10.49 -0.75 -0.12
C HIS A 46 10.23 0.13 1.12
N ARG A 47 11.25 0.82 1.64
CA ARG A 47 11.08 1.76 2.77
C ARG A 47 10.21 2.96 2.37
N ILE A 48 10.50 3.58 1.21
CA ILE A 48 9.75 4.74 0.71
C ILE A 48 8.29 4.37 0.47
N THR A 49 8.04 3.24 -0.20
CA THR A 49 6.67 2.77 -0.43
C THR A 49 5.97 2.45 0.90
N GLY A 50 6.66 1.85 1.87
CA GLY A 50 6.11 1.59 3.21
C GLY A 50 5.68 2.87 3.93
N ILE A 51 6.49 3.93 3.90
CA ILE A 51 6.14 5.24 4.48
C ILE A 51 4.92 5.83 3.76
N LEU A 52 4.93 5.83 2.42
CA LEU A 52 3.82 6.33 1.61
C LEU A 52 2.51 5.61 1.96
N LEU A 53 2.56 4.28 2.07
CA LEU A 53 1.40 3.47 2.41
C LEU A 53 0.91 3.70 3.84
N ALA A 54 1.81 3.90 4.80
CA ALA A 54 1.42 4.22 6.17
C ALA A 54 0.67 5.56 6.25
N LEU A 55 1.11 6.57 5.50
CA LEU A 55 0.42 7.86 5.37
C LEU A 55 -0.95 7.69 4.70
N TYR A 56 -1.01 6.93 3.61
CA TYR A 56 -2.26 6.65 2.92
C TYR A 56 -3.26 5.91 3.81
N VAL A 57 -2.84 4.86 4.52
CA VAL A 57 -3.70 4.10 5.44
C VAL A 57 -4.26 5.01 6.55
N GLY A 58 -3.43 5.89 7.12
CA GLY A 58 -3.90 6.86 8.10
C GLY A 58 -5.00 7.77 7.52
N PHE A 59 -4.76 8.31 6.33
CA PHE A 59 -5.74 9.13 5.61
C PHE A 59 -7.03 8.36 5.28
N HIS A 60 -6.89 7.12 4.83
CA HIS A 60 -8.01 6.23 4.49
C HIS A 60 -8.90 5.94 5.70
N ILE A 61 -8.32 5.62 6.86
CA ILE A 61 -9.07 5.37 8.10
C ILE A 61 -9.82 6.65 8.55
N VAL A 62 -9.17 7.81 8.47
CA VAL A 62 -9.81 9.11 8.78
C VAL A 62 -10.97 9.39 7.82
N THR A 63 -10.80 9.15 6.52
CA THR A 63 -11.88 9.29 5.54
C THR A 63 -13.05 8.35 5.85
N LEU A 64 -12.78 7.07 6.13
CA LEU A 64 -13.83 6.12 6.50
C LEU A 64 -14.57 6.51 7.78
N SER A 65 -13.92 7.18 8.73
CA SER A 65 -14.56 7.66 9.96
C SER A 65 -15.70 8.64 9.70
N THR A 66 -15.72 9.31 8.55
CA THR A 66 -16.82 10.22 8.17
C THR A 66 -18.11 9.49 7.78
N LEU A 67 -18.10 8.16 7.65
CA LEU A 67 -19.31 7.34 7.45
C LEU A 67 -20.35 7.51 8.56
N HIS A 68 -19.97 7.94 9.78
CA HIS A 68 -20.91 8.36 10.81
C HIS A 68 -21.84 9.51 10.36
N HIS A 69 -21.44 10.23 9.33
CA HIS A 69 -22.22 11.32 8.69
C HIS A 69 -22.25 11.05 7.18
N ALA A 70 -23.22 10.25 6.72
CA ALA A 70 -23.30 9.76 5.34
C ALA A 70 -23.22 10.89 4.29
N GLU A 71 -23.77 12.08 4.58
CA GLU A 71 -23.69 13.24 3.69
C GLU A 71 -22.27 13.79 3.53
N ARG A 72 -21.50 13.85 4.65
CA ARG A 72 -20.09 14.27 4.62
C ARG A 72 -19.25 13.28 3.85
N PHE A 73 -19.43 11.99 4.10
CA PHE A 73 -18.74 10.94 3.34
C PHE A 73 -19.05 11.05 1.85
N SER A 74 -20.33 11.19 1.48
CA SER A 74 -20.75 11.30 0.08
C SER A 74 -20.19 12.57 -0.59
N ALA A 75 -20.09 13.68 0.15
CA ALA A 75 -19.46 14.91 -0.36
C ALA A 75 -17.95 14.71 -0.62
N GLN A 76 -17.24 14.02 0.29
CA GLN A 76 -15.82 13.67 0.09
C GLN A 76 -15.63 12.73 -1.09
N MET A 77 -16.50 11.71 -1.25
CA MET A 77 -16.39 10.78 -2.39
C MET A 77 -16.65 11.46 -3.72
N ARG A 78 -17.59 12.42 -3.79
CA ARG A 78 -17.75 13.25 -5.00
C ARG A 78 -16.49 14.05 -5.33
N PHE A 79 -15.82 14.61 -4.33
CA PHE A 79 -14.55 15.31 -4.52
C PHE A 79 -13.43 14.37 -4.98
N TYR A 80 -13.31 13.19 -4.39
CA TYR A 80 -12.33 12.19 -4.79
C TYR A 80 -12.65 11.52 -6.13
N GLY A 81 -13.89 11.56 -6.60
CA GLY A 81 -14.29 11.12 -7.93
C GLY A 81 -13.78 12.00 -9.09
N PHE A 82 -13.14 13.13 -8.80
CA PHE A 82 -12.48 13.93 -9.82
C PHE A 82 -11.31 13.17 -10.45
N PHE A 83 -11.16 13.29 -11.78
CA PHE A 83 -10.19 12.51 -12.58
C PHE A 83 -8.79 12.41 -11.97
N LEU A 84 -8.27 13.51 -11.42
CA LEU A 84 -6.92 13.54 -10.83
C LEU A 84 -6.80 12.56 -9.66
N PHE A 85 -7.81 12.48 -8.78
CA PHE A 85 -7.77 11.56 -7.62
C PHE A 85 -7.91 10.11 -8.05
N VAL A 86 -8.80 9.80 -8.99
CA VAL A 86 -8.95 8.47 -9.58
C VAL A 86 -7.65 8.02 -10.25
N PHE A 87 -6.99 8.92 -10.97
CA PHE A 87 -5.67 8.65 -11.55
C PHE A 87 -4.60 8.41 -10.48
N LEU A 88 -4.56 9.23 -9.42
CA LEU A 88 -3.63 9.05 -8.30
C LEU A 88 -3.89 7.75 -7.54
N GLU A 89 -5.14 7.34 -7.39
CA GLU A 89 -5.51 6.05 -6.80
C GLU A 89 -4.98 4.88 -7.62
N TRP A 90 -5.13 4.94 -8.95
CA TRP A 90 -4.52 3.95 -9.83
C TRP A 90 -2.99 3.93 -9.72
N VAL A 91 -2.33 5.10 -9.70
CA VAL A 91 -0.88 5.21 -9.51
C VAL A 91 -0.45 4.65 -8.16
N LEU A 92 -1.26 4.83 -7.10
CA LEU A 92 -1.00 4.28 -5.77
C LEU A 92 -0.98 2.75 -5.76
N ALA A 93 -1.65 2.09 -6.70
CA ALA A 93 -1.58 0.63 -6.82
C ALA A 93 -0.13 0.14 -7.03
N LEU A 94 0.72 0.90 -7.72
CA LEU A 94 2.11 0.51 -7.94
C LEU A 94 2.91 0.37 -6.63
N PRO A 95 2.99 1.37 -5.73
CA PRO A 95 3.66 1.20 -4.44
C PRO A 95 2.99 0.14 -3.56
N VAL A 96 1.66 -0.03 -3.59
CA VAL A 96 0.96 -1.10 -2.85
C VAL A 96 1.47 -2.46 -3.27
N ILE A 97 1.39 -2.79 -4.55
CA ILE A 97 1.72 -4.13 -5.06
C ILE A 97 3.21 -4.39 -5.01
N PHE A 98 4.05 -3.40 -5.36
CA PHE A 98 5.49 -3.52 -5.22
C PHE A 98 5.89 -3.78 -3.75
N HIS A 99 5.35 -3.04 -2.80
CA HIS A 99 5.65 -3.22 -1.37
C HIS A 99 5.23 -4.61 -0.88
N ALA A 100 4.02 -5.06 -1.24
CA ALA A 100 3.50 -6.37 -0.87
C ALA A 100 4.39 -7.49 -1.44
N LEU A 101 4.65 -7.50 -2.74
CA LEU A 101 5.43 -8.54 -3.40
C LEU A 101 6.90 -8.54 -2.95
N ASN A 102 7.51 -7.36 -2.81
CA ASN A 102 8.86 -7.28 -2.27
C ASN A 102 8.92 -7.67 -0.79
N GLY A 103 7.88 -7.38 0.00
CA GLY A 103 7.73 -7.89 1.37
C GLY A 103 7.65 -9.42 1.41
N GLY A 104 6.88 -10.03 0.51
CA GLY A 104 6.84 -11.49 0.30
C GLY A 104 8.21 -12.06 -0.04
N ARG A 105 8.96 -11.40 -0.94
CA ARG A 105 10.36 -11.77 -1.24
C ARG A 105 11.24 -11.76 0.01
N LEU A 106 11.12 -10.72 0.85
CA LEU A 106 11.89 -10.64 2.10
C LEU A 106 11.54 -11.78 3.06
N ILE A 107 10.26 -12.16 3.16
CA ILE A 107 9.84 -13.33 3.95
C ILE A 107 10.47 -14.60 3.40
N LEU A 108 10.45 -14.82 2.08
CA LEU A 108 11.08 -15.97 1.44
C LEU A 108 12.59 -16.00 1.72
N TYR A 109 13.25 -14.86 1.67
CA TYR A 109 14.67 -14.74 1.94
C TYR A 109 15.02 -14.98 3.43
N GLU A 110 14.35 -14.29 4.35
CA GLU A 110 14.68 -14.28 5.77
C GLU A 110 14.18 -15.53 6.51
N VAL A 111 12.97 -16.00 6.18
CA VAL A 111 12.29 -17.06 6.92
C VAL A 111 12.49 -18.42 6.28
N PHE A 112 12.49 -18.48 4.96
CA PHE A 112 12.62 -19.75 4.22
C PHE A 112 14.03 -19.99 3.66
N GLY A 113 14.94 -19.01 3.77
CA GLY A 113 16.32 -19.14 3.32
C GLY A 113 16.49 -19.17 1.80
N ASN A 114 15.47 -18.67 1.04
CA ASN A 114 15.56 -18.61 -0.41
C ASN A 114 16.53 -17.51 -0.84
N ARG A 115 17.66 -17.88 -1.43
CA ARG A 115 18.76 -16.98 -1.83
C ARG A 115 18.72 -16.54 -3.31
N ARG A 116 17.67 -16.86 -4.04
CA ARG A 116 17.50 -16.47 -5.46
C ARG A 116 17.00 -15.01 -5.58
N ASP A 117 17.69 -14.08 -4.95
CA ASP A 117 17.24 -12.71 -4.73
C ASP A 117 17.01 -11.97 -6.05
N ASP A 118 17.95 -12.03 -7.00
CA ASP A 118 17.82 -11.35 -8.30
C ASP A 118 16.61 -11.85 -9.11
N THR A 119 16.33 -13.15 -9.08
CA THR A 119 15.18 -13.74 -9.75
C THR A 119 13.88 -13.30 -9.09
N LEU A 120 13.82 -13.29 -7.76
CA LEU A 120 12.64 -12.87 -7.00
C LEU A 120 12.38 -11.36 -7.17
N ILE A 121 13.41 -10.53 -7.26
CA ILE A 121 13.26 -9.09 -7.57
C ILE A 121 12.63 -8.90 -8.94
N LYS A 122 13.12 -9.59 -9.97
CA LYS A 122 12.55 -9.52 -11.33
C LYS A 122 11.07 -9.93 -11.33
N TRP A 123 10.73 -11.01 -10.66
CA TRP A 123 9.33 -11.44 -10.53
C TRP A 123 8.48 -10.44 -9.76
N ALA A 124 8.95 -9.89 -8.66
CA ALA A 124 8.22 -8.86 -7.92
C ALA A 124 7.93 -7.63 -8.79
N CYS A 125 8.91 -7.15 -9.55
CA CYS A 125 8.72 -6.02 -10.46
C CYS A 125 7.76 -6.37 -11.61
N ALA A 126 7.91 -7.54 -12.26
CA ALA A 126 7.06 -7.95 -13.36
C ALA A 126 5.59 -8.15 -12.92
N LEU A 127 5.36 -8.85 -11.81
CA LEU A 127 4.03 -9.07 -11.27
C LEU A 127 3.38 -7.77 -10.79
N SER A 128 4.17 -6.82 -10.24
CA SER A 128 3.65 -5.49 -9.89
C SER A 128 3.14 -4.75 -11.13
N ALA A 129 3.91 -4.75 -12.21
CA ALA A 129 3.50 -4.11 -13.46
C ALA A 129 2.24 -4.77 -14.06
N ILE A 130 2.21 -6.10 -14.11
CA ILE A 130 1.04 -6.86 -14.61
C ILE A 130 -0.21 -6.53 -13.77
N TYR A 131 -0.11 -6.55 -12.45
CA TYR A 131 -1.25 -6.25 -11.57
C TYR A 131 -1.78 -4.83 -11.81
N VAL A 132 -0.90 -3.82 -11.88
CA VAL A 132 -1.30 -2.42 -12.08
C VAL A 132 -1.99 -2.23 -13.44
N LEU A 133 -1.51 -2.89 -14.50
CA LEU A 133 -2.15 -2.85 -15.81
C LEU A 133 -3.53 -3.53 -15.79
N LEU A 134 -3.65 -4.70 -15.16
CA LEU A 134 -4.93 -5.39 -15.01
C LEU A 134 -5.92 -4.59 -14.17
N LEU A 135 -5.47 -3.96 -13.09
CA LEU A 135 -6.31 -3.09 -12.28
C LEU A 135 -6.81 -1.89 -13.10
N GLY A 136 -5.94 -1.25 -13.87
CA GLY A 136 -6.34 -0.17 -14.78
C GLY A 136 -7.40 -0.61 -15.79
N LEU A 137 -7.26 -1.83 -16.35
CA LEU A 137 -8.26 -2.41 -17.24
C LEU A 137 -9.62 -2.61 -16.52
N VAL A 138 -9.61 -3.17 -15.30
CA VAL A 138 -10.83 -3.34 -14.48
C VAL A 138 -11.50 -2.00 -14.19
N MET A 139 -10.73 -0.95 -13.86
CA MET A 139 -11.25 0.39 -13.64
C MET A 139 -11.90 1.00 -14.89
N ILE A 140 -11.39 0.69 -16.08
CA ILE A 140 -11.96 1.14 -17.36
C ILE A 140 -13.24 0.38 -17.70
N ILE A 141 -13.25 -0.95 -17.50
CA ILE A 141 -14.42 -1.80 -17.81
C ILE A 141 -15.59 -1.47 -16.86
N GLY A 142 -15.30 -1.06 -15.63
CA GLY A 142 -16.31 -0.71 -14.63
C GLY A 142 -16.87 -1.91 -13.86
N SER A 143 -18.11 -1.77 -13.39
CA SER A 143 -18.72 -2.72 -12.45
C SER A 143 -18.77 -4.16 -12.94
N GLN A 144 -18.37 -5.09 -12.07
CA GLN A 144 -18.38 -6.53 -12.29
C GLN A 144 -19.30 -7.22 -11.25
N ALA A 145 -20.04 -8.24 -11.69
CA ALA A 145 -20.86 -9.04 -10.80
C ALA A 145 -19.99 -10.08 -10.06
N VAL A 146 -19.57 -9.74 -8.84
CA VAL A 146 -18.75 -10.61 -8.00
C VAL A 146 -19.44 -10.85 -6.66
N SER A 147 -19.58 -12.12 -6.27
CA SER A 147 -20.07 -12.48 -4.95
C SER A 147 -19.07 -12.09 -3.87
N ALA A 148 -19.41 -11.09 -3.04
CA ALA A 148 -18.55 -10.62 -1.95
C ALA A 148 -18.21 -11.75 -0.97
N ALA A 149 -19.19 -12.58 -0.59
CA ALA A 149 -18.98 -13.69 0.34
C ALA A 149 -17.97 -14.71 -0.23
N PHE A 150 -18.14 -15.13 -1.48
CA PHE A 150 -17.22 -16.08 -2.11
C PHE A 150 -15.82 -15.51 -2.25
N PHE A 151 -15.69 -14.27 -2.74
CA PHE A 151 -14.40 -13.59 -2.91
C PHE A 151 -13.62 -13.53 -1.59
N TRP A 152 -14.29 -13.09 -0.52
CA TRP A 152 -13.62 -12.90 0.77
C TRP A 152 -13.37 -14.22 1.51
N LEU A 153 -14.25 -15.21 1.40
CA LEU A 153 -13.97 -16.54 1.96
C LEU A 153 -12.78 -17.19 1.30
N TYR A 154 -12.69 -17.13 -0.03
CA TYR A 154 -11.55 -17.66 -0.78
C TYR A 154 -10.25 -16.91 -0.42
N THR A 155 -10.27 -15.59 -0.43
CA THR A 155 -9.10 -14.75 -0.13
C THR A 155 -8.64 -14.94 1.31
N ALA A 156 -9.56 -14.94 2.28
CA ALA A 156 -9.23 -15.13 3.69
C ALA A 156 -8.66 -16.55 3.95
N ALA A 157 -9.21 -17.58 3.32
CA ALA A 157 -8.68 -18.93 3.41
C ALA A 157 -7.26 -19.03 2.84
N ALA A 158 -7.01 -18.42 1.67
CA ALA A 158 -5.69 -18.37 1.06
C ALA A 158 -4.70 -17.59 1.93
N ALA A 159 -5.09 -16.42 2.45
CA ALA A 159 -4.28 -15.60 3.35
C ALA A 159 -3.96 -16.35 4.66
N ALA A 160 -4.94 -17.03 5.24
CA ALA A 160 -4.74 -17.87 6.43
C ALA A 160 -3.75 -19.01 6.15
N GLY A 161 -3.85 -19.67 5.00
CA GLY A 161 -2.92 -20.73 4.59
C GLY A 161 -1.48 -20.23 4.46
N VAL A 162 -1.24 -19.12 3.73
CA VAL A 162 0.09 -18.51 3.59
C VAL A 162 0.62 -18.05 4.94
N THR A 163 -0.22 -17.43 5.77
CA THR A 163 0.15 -16.99 7.12
C THR A 163 0.52 -18.16 8.02
N TYR A 164 -0.22 -19.26 7.96
CA TYR A 164 0.05 -20.47 8.72
C TYR A 164 1.39 -21.09 8.34
N ILE A 165 1.69 -21.20 7.03
CA ILE A 165 2.98 -21.72 6.54
C ILE A 165 4.13 -20.83 7.04
N ALA A 166 3.99 -19.51 6.96
CA ALA A 166 4.96 -18.56 7.49
C ALA A 166 5.10 -18.69 9.02
N LEU A 167 4.00 -18.78 9.76
CA LEU A 167 3.97 -18.95 11.22
C LEU A 167 4.70 -20.21 11.67
N CYS A 168 4.46 -21.36 11.04
CA CYS A 168 5.13 -22.62 11.36
C CYS A 168 6.65 -22.51 11.26
N ARG A 169 7.14 -21.72 10.30
CA ARG A 169 8.57 -21.50 10.10
C ARG A 169 9.12 -20.45 11.08
N ILE A 170 8.41 -19.32 11.25
CA ILE A 170 8.80 -18.20 12.10
C ILE A 170 8.85 -18.59 13.58
N ARG A 171 7.94 -19.43 14.05
CA ARG A 171 7.91 -19.88 15.46
C ARG A 171 9.23 -20.52 15.90
N ARG A 172 9.92 -21.20 15.00
CA ARG A 172 11.20 -21.91 15.26
C ARG A 172 12.40 -20.96 15.22
N SER A 173 12.24 -19.71 14.80
CA SER A 173 13.34 -18.74 14.79
C SER A 173 13.64 -18.22 16.20
N GLY A 174 14.90 -17.89 16.48
CA GLY A 174 15.31 -17.21 17.71
C GLY A 174 14.98 -15.71 17.77
N ALA A 175 14.25 -15.18 16.76
CA ALA A 175 13.93 -13.76 16.68
C ALA A 175 12.91 -13.33 17.74
N GLY A 176 12.93 -12.03 18.10
CA GLY A 176 12.00 -11.42 19.06
C GLY A 176 10.55 -11.44 18.58
N THR A 177 9.61 -11.40 19.53
CA THR A 177 8.16 -11.48 19.26
C THR A 177 7.68 -10.40 18.30
N ALA A 178 8.12 -9.16 18.48
CA ALA A 178 7.72 -8.05 17.62
C ALA A 178 8.13 -8.26 16.14
N TRP A 179 9.34 -8.76 15.90
CA TRP A 179 9.79 -9.14 14.56
C TRP A 179 8.93 -10.29 13.98
N LYS A 180 8.63 -11.30 14.81
CA LYS A 180 7.78 -12.42 14.39
C LYS A 180 6.40 -11.95 13.95
N LEU A 181 5.75 -11.09 14.75
CA LEU A 181 4.45 -10.50 14.42
C LEU A 181 4.50 -9.66 13.14
N GLN A 182 5.58 -8.89 12.93
CA GLN A 182 5.77 -8.14 11.68
C GLN A 182 5.77 -9.04 10.44
N ARG A 183 6.42 -10.20 10.49
CA ARG A 183 6.46 -11.16 9.38
C ARG A 183 5.14 -11.91 9.20
N ILE A 184 4.45 -12.23 10.29
CA ILE A 184 3.13 -12.89 10.27
C ILE A 184 2.09 -11.93 9.66
N THR A 185 2.03 -10.69 10.14
CA THR A 185 1.12 -9.69 9.57
C THR A 185 1.47 -9.36 8.12
N GLY A 186 2.77 -9.31 7.76
CA GLY A 186 3.21 -9.15 6.38
C GLY A 186 2.76 -10.30 5.46
N ALA A 187 2.83 -11.55 5.91
CA ALA A 187 2.35 -12.71 5.16
C ALA A 187 0.82 -12.66 4.94
N TYR A 188 0.07 -12.24 5.95
CA TYR A 188 -1.38 -12.03 5.85
C TYR A 188 -1.72 -10.90 4.86
N LEU A 189 -1.08 -9.75 5.02
CA LEU A 189 -1.32 -8.56 4.19
C LEU A 189 -0.88 -8.75 2.73
N LEU A 190 0.05 -9.67 2.45
CA LEU A 190 0.53 -9.99 1.09
C LEU A 190 -0.62 -10.35 0.14
N LEU A 191 -1.64 -11.04 0.65
CA LEU A 191 -2.82 -11.40 -0.13
C LEU A 191 -4.00 -10.46 0.13
N MET A 192 -4.22 -10.07 1.39
CA MET A 192 -5.42 -9.31 1.76
C MET A 192 -5.43 -7.89 1.20
N VAL A 193 -4.30 -7.18 1.16
CA VAL A 193 -4.27 -5.79 0.66
C VAL A 193 -4.45 -5.72 -0.86
N PRO A 194 -3.72 -6.51 -1.70
CA PRO A 194 -4.01 -6.58 -3.12
C PRO A 194 -5.44 -7.01 -3.44
N ALA A 195 -5.98 -7.98 -2.70
CA ALA A 195 -7.36 -8.42 -2.87
C ALA A 195 -8.36 -7.31 -2.48
N HIS A 196 -8.11 -6.59 -1.39
CA HIS A 196 -8.94 -5.44 -0.99
C HIS A 196 -8.95 -4.36 -2.09
N LEU A 197 -7.78 -4.01 -2.60
CA LEU A 197 -7.66 -3.04 -3.69
C LEU A 197 -8.43 -3.50 -4.93
N LEU A 198 -8.26 -4.75 -5.36
CA LEU A 198 -8.99 -5.31 -6.49
C LEU A 198 -10.50 -5.31 -6.27
N PHE A 199 -10.96 -5.78 -5.11
CA PHE A 199 -12.38 -5.91 -4.80
C PHE A 199 -13.12 -4.56 -4.83
N MET A 200 -12.50 -3.50 -4.31
CA MET A 200 -13.07 -2.15 -4.33
C MET A 200 -13.22 -1.58 -5.75
N HIS A 201 -12.41 -2.05 -6.71
CA HIS A 201 -12.46 -1.59 -8.10
C HIS A 201 -13.29 -2.51 -9.02
N LEU A 202 -13.65 -3.72 -8.56
CA LEU A 202 -14.59 -4.58 -9.29
C LEU A 202 -15.99 -3.99 -9.32
N ASN A 203 -16.39 -3.28 -8.26
CA ASN A 203 -17.65 -2.53 -8.22
C ASN A 203 -17.42 -1.20 -7.47
N PRO A 204 -17.37 -0.06 -8.17
CA PRO A 204 -17.07 1.23 -7.57
C PRO A 204 -18.02 1.65 -6.43
N SER A 205 -19.28 1.19 -6.43
CA SER A 205 -20.22 1.50 -5.34
C SER A 205 -19.76 0.94 -3.98
N LEU A 206 -18.97 -0.16 -3.99
CA LEU A 206 -18.42 -0.77 -2.78
C LEU A 206 -17.45 0.15 -2.02
N GLY A 207 -16.86 1.12 -2.70
CA GLY A 207 -15.91 2.07 -2.12
C GLY A 207 -16.43 3.50 -2.00
N HIS A 208 -17.50 3.87 -2.74
CA HIS A 208 -17.90 5.27 -2.89
C HIS A 208 -19.33 5.56 -2.38
N ASP A 209 -20.19 4.55 -2.23
CA ASP A 209 -21.56 4.73 -1.74
C ASP A 209 -21.64 4.41 -0.24
N ALA A 210 -21.96 5.41 0.58
CA ALA A 210 -22.06 5.28 2.03
C ALA A 210 -23.06 4.19 2.45
N ARG A 211 -24.21 4.07 1.75
CA ARG A 211 -25.24 3.05 2.08
C ARG A 211 -24.73 1.65 1.84
N VAL A 212 -24.08 1.43 0.69
CA VAL A 212 -23.50 0.13 0.33
C VAL A 212 -22.39 -0.27 1.32
N ILE A 213 -21.55 0.68 1.72
CA ILE A 213 -20.48 0.43 2.68
C ILE A 213 -21.05 0.09 4.06
N ILE A 214 -22.05 0.84 4.54
CA ILE A 214 -22.70 0.60 5.83
C ILE A 214 -23.38 -0.77 5.85
N GLU A 215 -24.12 -1.13 4.79
CA GLU A 215 -24.77 -2.42 4.68
C GLU A 215 -23.74 -3.58 4.67
N ARG A 216 -22.64 -3.40 3.93
CA ARG A 216 -21.52 -4.36 3.93
C ARG A 216 -20.92 -4.54 5.33
N LEU A 217 -20.73 -3.48 6.09
CA LEU A 217 -20.17 -3.51 7.44
C LEU A 217 -21.14 -4.17 8.47
N ARG A 218 -22.43 -4.25 8.18
CA ARG A 218 -23.39 -5.02 9.01
C ARG A 218 -23.22 -6.53 8.88
N ASN A 219 -22.64 -6.99 7.77
CA ASN A 219 -22.35 -8.42 7.60
C ASN A 219 -21.19 -8.84 8.51
N PRO A 220 -21.38 -9.86 9.41
CA PRO A 220 -20.35 -10.26 10.36
C PRO A 220 -19.05 -10.74 9.72
N LEU A 221 -19.13 -11.43 8.57
CA LEU A 221 -17.94 -11.88 7.84
C LEU A 221 -17.14 -10.67 7.29
N MET A 222 -17.84 -9.72 6.68
CA MET A 222 -17.17 -8.51 6.16
C MET A 222 -16.56 -7.67 7.28
N LYS A 223 -17.30 -7.54 8.39
CA LYS A 223 -16.80 -6.86 9.59
C LYS A 223 -15.53 -7.54 10.14
N LEU A 224 -15.49 -8.85 10.19
CA LEU A 224 -14.32 -9.62 10.62
C LEU A 224 -13.13 -9.41 9.67
N VAL A 225 -13.37 -9.45 8.36
CA VAL A 225 -12.34 -9.19 7.33
C VAL A 225 -11.75 -7.78 7.51
N ASP A 226 -12.59 -6.76 7.62
CA ASP A 226 -12.14 -5.37 7.76
C ASP A 226 -11.42 -5.14 9.09
N LEU A 227 -11.88 -5.74 10.21
CA LEU A 227 -11.20 -5.64 11.51
C LEU A 227 -9.82 -6.31 11.50
N THR A 228 -9.72 -7.52 10.97
CA THR A 228 -8.43 -8.22 10.89
C THR A 228 -7.45 -7.51 9.96
N LEU A 229 -7.96 -6.91 8.88
CA LEU A 229 -7.16 -6.12 7.95
C LEU A 229 -6.61 -4.85 8.62
N VAL A 230 -7.47 -4.06 9.29
CA VAL A 230 -7.05 -2.81 9.94
C VAL A 230 -6.06 -3.05 11.09
N LEU A 231 -6.30 -4.07 11.92
CA LEU A 231 -5.38 -4.40 13.01
C LEU A 231 -4.01 -4.86 12.48
N SER A 232 -4.02 -5.69 11.42
CA SER A 232 -2.80 -6.18 10.81
C SER A 232 -2.01 -5.07 10.14
N VAL A 233 -2.66 -4.16 9.39
CA VAL A 233 -1.98 -3.07 8.69
C VAL A 233 -1.45 -2.01 9.65
N LEU A 234 -2.17 -1.70 10.73
CA LEU A 234 -1.71 -0.75 11.75
C LEU A 234 -0.49 -1.28 12.50
N TYR A 235 -0.50 -2.56 12.92
CA TYR A 235 0.66 -3.17 13.55
C TYR A 235 1.86 -3.22 12.59
N HIS A 236 1.63 -3.72 11.37
CA HIS A 236 2.67 -3.86 10.36
C HIS A 236 3.30 -2.51 10.00
N GLY A 237 2.48 -1.50 9.75
CA GLY A 237 2.93 -0.15 9.44
C GLY A 237 3.67 0.51 10.59
N ALA A 238 3.14 0.42 11.81
CA ALA A 238 3.77 0.97 13.02
C ALA A 238 5.17 0.38 13.26
N TYR A 239 5.27 -0.94 13.21
CA TYR A 239 6.56 -1.60 13.38
C TYR A 239 7.53 -1.24 12.25
N GLY A 240 7.05 -1.17 10.99
CA GLY A 240 7.86 -0.76 9.84
C GLY A 240 8.41 0.66 9.98
N ILE A 241 7.56 1.62 10.34
CA ILE A 241 7.97 3.01 10.60
C ILE A 241 8.93 3.09 11.78
N TRP A 242 8.64 2.36 12.87
CA TRP A 242 9.53 2.28 14.01
C TRP A 242 10.91 1.71 13.63
N ALA A 243 10.96 0.64 12.85
CA ALA A 243 12.21 0.03 12.39
C ALA A 243 13.04 1.01 11.54
N ILE A 244 12.38 1.77 10.64
CA ILE A 244 13.05 2.84 9.87
C ILE A 244 13.61 3.91 10.83
N GLY A 245 12.82 4.34 11.81
CA GLY A 245 13.29 5.29 12.82
C GLY A 245 14.52 4.79 13.60
N GLN A 246 14.58 3.49 13.90
CA GLN A 246 15.73 2.87 14.54
C GLN A 246 17.00 2.94 13.71
N ASP A 247 16.87 2.82 12.37
CA ASP A 247 18.00 2.86 11.45
C ASP A 247 18.60 4.27 11.29
N TYR A 248 17.78 5.33 11.41
CA TYR A 248 18.20 6.71 11.06
C TYR A 248 18.25 7.69 12.23
N LEU A 249 17.52 7.42 13.32
CA LEU A 249 17.53 8.30 14.49
C LEU A 249 18.60 7.88 15.50
N PRO A 250 19.37 8.83 16.05
CA PRO A 250 20.34 8.52 17.10
C PRO A 250 19.62 7.96 18.36
N PRO A 251 20.27 7.06 19.09
CA PRO A 251 19.72 6.59 20.36
C PRO A 251 19.58 7.77 21.35
N GLY A 252 18.50 7.76 22.15
CA GLY A 252 18.24 8.81 23.15
C GLY A 252 16.81 9.31 23.13
N SER A 253 16.62 10.56 23.56
CA SER A 253 15.30 11.19 23.71
C SER A 253 14.54 11.31 22.39
N LEU A 254 15.23 11.64 21.30
CA LEU A 254 14.62 11.78 19.97
C LEU A 254 13.99 10.46 19.49
N ARG A 255 14.70 9.33 19.65
CA ARG A 255 14.17 8.02 19.28
C ARG A 255 12.98 7.62 20.16
N LYS A 256 13.02 7.94 21.46
CA LYS A 256 11.90 7.69 22.37
C LYS A 256 10.68 8.54 21.99
N ALA A 257 10.88 9.84 21.72
CA ALA A 257 9.82 10.74 21.29
C ALA A 257 9.18 10.28 19.96
N PHE A 258 9.99 9.85 19.00
CA PHE A 258 9.50 9.27 17.74
C PHE A 258 8.67 8.01 17.99
N GLY A 259 9.11 7.10 18.86
CA GLY A 259 8.35 5.91 19.23
C GLY A 259 7.03 6.24 19.91
N ALA A 260 7.03 7.21 20.82
CA ALA A 260 5.80 7.69 21.46
C ALA A 260 4.82 8.29 20.44
N LEU A 261 5.32 9.07 19.47
CA LEU A 261 4.51 9.62 18.38
C LEU A 261 3.87 8.51 17.53
N VAL A 262 4.66 7.52 17.10
CA VAL A 262 4.16 6.38 16.33
C VAL A 262 3.09 5.63 17.11
N LEU A 263 3.34 5.34 18.38
CA LEU A 263 2.39 4.64 19.25
C LEU A 263 1.10 5.45 19.44
N GLY A 264 1.21 6.77 19.69
CA GLY A 264 0.06 7.66 19.81
C GLY A 264 -0.80 7.72 18.55
N LEU A 265 -0.17 7.81 17.37
CA LEU A 265 -0.87 7.80 16.09
C LEU A 265 -1.61 6.46 15.86
N VAL A 266 -0.96 5.33 16.14
CA VAL A 266 -1.59 4.01 16.01
C VAL A 266 -2.75 3.83 16.98
N ALA A 267 -2.60 4.25 18.24
CA ALA A 267 -3.67 4.20 19.23
C ALA A 267 -4.88 5.04 18.79
N TRP A 268 -4.63 6.24 18.27
CA TRP A 268 -5.66 7.12 17.75
C TRP A 268 -6.38 6.54 16.53
N LEU A 269 -5.63 6.03 15.53
CA LEU A 269 -6.20 5.39 14.34
C LEU A 269 -6.97 4.10 14.69
N SER A 270 -6.46 3.31 15.63
CA SER A 270 -7.16 2.12 16.15
C SER A 270 -8.47 2.48 16.83
N TRP A 271 -8.48 3.55 17.61
CA TRP A 271 -9.68 4.07 18.25
C TRP A 271 -10.75 4.48 17.23
N ILE A 272 -10.34 5.25 16.21
CA ILE A 272 -11.23 5.68 15.13
C ILE A 272 -11.81 4.47 14.39
N GLY A 273 -10.95 3.52 13.98
CA GLY A 273 -11.38 2.32 13.25
C GLY A 273 -12.31 1.42 14.08
N MET A 274 -12.02 1.25 15.38
CA MET A 274 -12.88 0.49 16.29
C MET A 274 -14.24 1.16 16.49
N ARG A 275 -14.28 2.47 16.70
CA ARG A 275 -15.55 3.21 16.82
C ARG A 275 -16.41 3.00 15.58
N LEU A 276 -15.84 3.06 14.38
CA LEU A 276 -16.57 2.81 13.14
C LEU A 276 -17.16 1.39 13.11
N ALA A 277 -16.36 0.38 13.45
CA ALA A 277 -16.79 -1.02 13.43
C ALA A 277 -17.87 -1.35 14.47
N ILE A 278 -17.90 -0.64 15.60
CA ILE A 278 -18.90 -0.86 16.68
C ILE A 278 -20.20 -0.10 16.39
N ALA A 279 -20.12 1.09 15.79
CA ALA A 279 -21.28 1.97 15.58
C ALA A 279 -22.11 1.61 14.35
N ILE A 280 -21.60 0.77 13.46
CA ILE A 280 -22.28 0.23 12.28
C ILE A 280 -22.50 -1.27 12.45
#